data_5ba0cff07ae24fdd172682b22b49d18a
#
_entry.id   5ba0cff07ae24fdd172682b22b49d18a
#
_cell.length_a   1.000
_cell.length_b   1.000
_cell.length_c   1.000
_cell.angle_alpha   90.00
_cell.angle_beta   90.00
_cell.angle_gamma   90.00
#
_symmetry.space_group_name_H-M   'P 1'
#
loop_
_entity.id
_entity.type
_entity.pdbx_description
1 polymer ?
#
loop_
_entity_poly.entity_id
_entity_poly.type
_entity_poly.pdbx_seq_one_letter_code
_entity_poly.pdbx_strand_id
1 'polypeptide(L)'
;MSCMHGDNGNADCIGSFNGRSDGGIGEQASREGVWKTTKGENMGTATHEQVNLMLRLYEERREPKLREARDWFAANFHVKTADDAMRLCPPGSRENTYMRMVVGYWEMVASIANRGLIDEDLFFETSGEQWMVWEQVKPVLAAWRTMFGSQKVFANMEEHCKRLEAWREKHSPGSNEAMRKLRAEMMQRAQTGKAQAASN
;
A
#
# COMPACT_ATOMS: atom_id res chain seq x y z
N MET A 1 -14.57 33.90 49.85
CA MET A 1 -13.99 35.23 49.58
C MET A 1 -13.89 35.35 48.09
N SER A 2 -14.88 35.90 47.50
CA SER A 2 -15.13 37.27 46.99
C SER A 2 -14.40 37.45 45.67
N CYS A 3 -15.13 37.39 44.53
CA CYS A 3 -15.78 38.50 43.78
C CYS A 3 -14.74 39.47 43.20
N MET A 4 -14.75 39.83 41.94
CA MET A 4 -15.71 40.55 41.10
C MET A 4 -15.16 40.61 39.68
N HIS A 5 -15.90 40.39 38.60
CA HIS A 5 -16.76 41.34 37.87
C HIS A 5 -16.01 42.47 37.16
N GLY A 6 -16.23 42.58 35.85
CA GLY A 6 -15.93 43.75 35.04
C GLY A 6 -16.36 43.58 33.60
N ASP A 7 -17.58 44.01 33.33
CA ASP A 7 -18.30 44.16 32.07
C ASP A 7 -17.80 45.33 31.18
N ASN A 8 -18.38 45.34 30.01
CA ASN A 8 -18.62 46.44 29.04
C ASN A 8 -17.66 46.47 27.83
N GLY A 9 -18.09 46.54 26.61
CA GLY A 9 -19.38 46.92 26.08
C GLY A 9 -19.17 47.70 24.78
N ASN A 10 -19.87 47.33 23.73
CA ASN A 10 -20.43 48.18 22.68
C ASN A 10 -19.49 49.02 21.78
N ALA A 11 -19.59 49.03 20.49
CA ALA A 11 -20.58 49.77 19.69
C ALA A 11 -20.32 49.63 18.20
N ASP A 12 -21.43 49.54 17.49
CA ASP A 12 -21.63 49.65 16.05
C ASP A 12 -20.96 50.87 15.39
N CYS A 13 -20.57 50.71 14.12
CA CYS A 13 -20.65 51.81 13.16
C CYS A 13 -20.97 51.28 11.75
N ILE A 14 -22.20 51.54 11.37
CA ILE A 14 -22.73 51.53 10.00
C ILE A 14 -22.13 52.68 9.24
N GLY A 15 -21.71 52.46 8.00
CA GLY A 15 -21.27 53.48 7.07
C GLY A 15 -21.56 53.09 5.63
N SER A 16 -22.79 53.35 5.18
CA SER A 16 -23.17 53.40 3.77
C SER A 16 -22.44 54.52 3.05
N PHE A 17 -21.87 54.23 1.87
CA PHE A 17 -21.63 55.24 0.88
C PHE A 17 -22.02 54.75 -0.52
N ASN A 18 -23.06 55.36 -1.06
CA ASN A 18 -23.53 55.31 -2.44
C ASN A 18 -22.72 56.34 -3.27
N GLY A 19 -22.26 55.95 -4.45
CA GLY A 19 -21.66 56.88 -5.39
C GLY A 19 -21.49 56.25 -6.77
N ARG A 20 -22.40 56.54 -7.68
CA ARG A 20 -22.32 56.28 -9.13
C ARG A 20 -21.22 57.13 -9.79
N SER A 21 -20.56 56.59 -10.81
CA SER A 21 -20.60 57.08 -12.23
C SER A 21 -19.54 56.37 -13.10
N ASP A 22 -20.02 55.80 -14.14
CA ASP A 22 -19.62 55.78 -15.55
C ASP A 22 -18.14 55.71 -15.98
N GLY A 23 -17.91 54.76 -16.88
CA GLY A 23 -17.14 54.98 -18.09
C GLY A 23 -15.82 54.25 -18.22
N GLY A 24 -15.71 53.33 -19.15
CA GLY A 24 -14.41 52.96 -19.67
C GLY A 24 -14.27 51.50 -20.10
N ILE A 25 -14.50 51.28 -21.35
CA ILE A 25 -14.26 50.06 -22.10
C ILE A 25 -12.79 49.65 -21.97
N GLY A 26 -12.56 48.44 -21.49
CA GLY A 26 -11.24 47.80 -21.46
C GLY A 26 -11.43 46.31 -21.52
N GLU A 27 -11.45 45.77 -22.73
CA GLU A 27 -11.45 44.35 -23.05
C GLU A 27 -10.13 43.75 -22.58
N GLN A 28 -10.12 43.09 -21.42
CA GLN A 28 -9.04 42.21 -21.00
C GLN A 28 -9.50 40.76 -21.18
N ALA A 29 -8.98 40.15 -22.24
CA ALA A 29 -9.07 38.73 -22.51
C ALA A 29 -8.58 37.91 -21.31
N SER A 30 -9.52 37.38 -20.57
CA SER A 30 -9.29 36.32 -19.58
C SER A 30 -8.79 35.09 -20.32
N ARG A 31 -7.51 34.80 -20.16
CA ARG A 31 -6.92 33.50 -20.47
C ARG A 31 -7.45 32.49 -19.47
N GLU A 32 -8.66 32.06 -19.65
CA GLU A 32 -9.13 30.81 -19.07
C GLU A 32 -8.42 29.69 -19.80
N GLY A 33 -7.33 29.22 -19.17
CA GLY A 33 -6.72 27.93 -19.49
C GLY A 33 -7.74 26.84 -19.13
N VAL A 34 -8.62 26.53 -20.06
CA VAL A 34 -9.49 25.36 -20.00
C VAL A 34 -8.57 24.14 -20.06
N TRP A 35 -8.24 23.62 -18.90
CA TRP A 35 -7.76 22.25 -18.77
C TRP A 35 -8.91 21.36 -19.26
N LYS A 36 -8.87 20.99 -20.53
CA LYS A 36 -9.70 19.91 -21.04
C LYS A 36 -9.27 18.65 -20.32
N THR A 37 -9.94 18.34 -19.22
CA THR A 37 -9.97 16.99 -18.68
C THR A 37 -10.55 16.11 -19.79
N THR A 38 -9.69 15.48 -20.54
CA THR A 38 -10.08 14.32 -21.32
C THR A 38 -10.75 13.37 -20.34
N LYS A 39 -11.99 13.06 -20.61
CA LYS A 39 -12.85 12.13 -19.91
C LYS A 39 -12.21 10.73 -20.06
N GLY A 40 -11.11 10.50 -19.32
CA GLY A 40 -10.53 9.19 -19.10
C GLY A 40 -11.50 8.41 -18.22
N GLU A 41 -11.64 7.16 -18.51
CA GLU A 41 -12.42 6.15 -17.81
C GLU A 41 -12.41 6.40 -16.30
N ASN A 42 -13.59 6.29 -15.69
CA ASN A 42 -13.94 6.53 -14.32
C ASN A 42 -12.90 5.92 -13.33
N MET A 43 -11.78 6.59 -13.13
CA MET A 43 -10.91 6.34 -12.00
C MET A 43 -11.69 6.85 -10.79
N GLY A 44 -12.24 5.93 -10.02
CA GLY A 44 -12.94 6.26 -8.79
C GLY A 44 -12.05 7.20 -7.98
N THR A 45 -12.55 8.38 -7.66
CA THR A 45 -11.78 9.35 -6.88
C THR A 45 -11.66 8.78 -5.47
N ALA A 46 -10.44 8.39 -5.06
CA ALA A 46 -10.17 7.91 -3.72
C ALA A 46 -10.68 8.91 -2.68
N THR A 47 -11.38 8.45 -1.66
CA THR A 47 -11.85 9.31 -0.58
C THR A 47 -10.72 9.66 0.40
N HIS A 48 -10.90 10.75 1.16
CA HIS A 48 -9.95 11.13 2.22
C HIS A 48 -9.76 10.03 3.24
N GLU A 49 -10.83 9.29 3.60
CA GLU A 49 -10.79 8.16 4.54
C GLU A 49 -9.96 7.01 3.99
N GLN A 50 -10.12 6.67 2.71
CA GLN A 50 -9.32 5.64 2.04
C GLN A 50 -7.84 6.01 2.00
N VAL A 51 -7.52 7.26 1.65
CA VAL A 51 -6.14 7.76 1.64
C VAL A 51 -5.55 7.76 3.05
N ASN A 52 -6.29 8.22 4.07
CA ASN A 52 -5.84 8.19 5.45
C ASN A 52 -5.58 6.76 5.94
N LEU A 53 -6.44 5.81 5.58
CA LEU A 53 -6.22 4.40 5.92
C LEU A 53 -4.95 3.86 5.26
N MET A 54 -4.71 4.18 3.99
CA MET A 54 -3.47 3.80 3.29
C MET A 54 -2.22 4.37 3.96
N LEU A 55 -2.24 5.66 4.36
CA LEU A 55 -1.13 6.29 5.07
C LEU A 55 -0.86 5.62 6.42
N ARG A 56 -1.91 5.27 7.18
CA ARG A 56 -1.76 4.52 8.44
C ARG A 56 -1.16 3.13 8.23
N LEU A 57 -1.61 2.39 7.21
CA LEU A 57 -1.01 1.11 6.86
C LEU A 57 0.45 1.27 6.46
N TYR A 58 0.80 2.36 5.77
CA TYR A 58 2.18 2.67 5.43
C TYR A 58 3.03 2.99 6.66
N GLU A 59 2.48 3.69 7.65
CA GLU A 59 3.13 3.97 8.94
C GLU A 59 3.39 2.68 9.72
N GLU A 60 2.37 1.81 9.88
CA GLU A 60 2.49 0.51 10.53
C GLU A 60 3.57 -0.37 9.86
N ARG A 61 3.68 -0.32 8.53
CA ARG A 61 4.73 -1.02 7.78
C ARG A 61 6.14 -0.53 8.15
N ARG A 62 6.28 0.70 8.63
CA ARG A 62 7.55 1.33 9.04
C ARG A 62 7.91 1.08 10.50
N GLU A 63 7.04 0.43 11.27
CA GLU A 63 7.33 0.06 12.65
C GLU A 63 8.66 -0.73 12.69
N PRO A 64 9.58 -0.41 13.61
CA PRO A 64 10.95 -0.96 13.59
C PRO A 64 11.01 -2.48 13.57
N LYS A 65 10.15 -3.17 14.33
CA LYS A 65 10.15 -4.63 14.38
C LYS A 65 9.60 -5.28 13.11
N LEU A 66 8.56 -4.68 12.53
CA LEU A 66 8.01 -5.14 11.25
C LEU A 66 9.01 -4.87 10.12
N ARG A 67 9.75 -3.77 10.15
CA ARG A 67 10.83 -3.49 9.19
C ARG A 67 11.93 -4.54 9.27
N GLU A 68 12.41 -4.85 10.46
CA GLU A 68 13.40 -5.93 10.68
C GLU A 68 12.89 -7.27 10.14
N ALA A 69 11.63 -7.61 10.42
CA ALA A 69 11.00 -8.83 9.94
C ALA A 69 10.91 -8.87 8.40
N ARG A 70 10.58 -7.74 7.75
CA ARG A 70 10.50 -7.63 6.28
C ARG A 70 11.86 -7.77 5.64
N ASP A 71 12.89 -7.13 6.19
CA ASP A 71 14.26 -7.25 5.69
C ASP A 71 14.74 -8.70 5.78
N TRP A 72 14.51 -9.36 6.92
CA TRP A 72 14.81 -10.77 7.09
C TRP A 72 14.03 -11.67 6.10
N PHE A 73 12.71 -11.43 5.96
CA PHE A 73 11.85 -12.22 5.09
C PHE A 73 12.28 -12.11 3.62
N ALA A 74 12.53 -10.90 3.15
CA ALA A 74 12.98 -10.65 1.78
C ALA A 74 14.33 -11.33 1.48
N ALA A 75 15.24 -11.37 2.45
CA ALA A 75 16.58 -11.93 2.29
C ALA A 75 16.65 -13.45 2.45
N ASN A 76 15.71 -14.07 3.16
CA ASN A 76 15.86 -15.47 3.59
C ASN A 76 14.68 -16.38 3.22
N PHE A 77 13.45 -15.88 3.12
CA PHE A 77 12.27 -16.71 2.88
C PHE A 77 12.12 -17.09 1.40
N HIS A 78 12.96 -18.03 0.94
CA HIS A 78 12.99 -18.55 -0.44
C HIS A 78 12.72 -20.05 -0.47
N VAL A 79 11.64 -20.45 0.18
CA VAL A 79 11.24 -21.85 0.35
C VAL A 79 10.50 -22.38 -0.88
N LYS A 80 10.69 -23.68 -1.18
CA LYS A 80 10.00 -24.36 -2.27
C LYS A 80 8.98 -25.36 -1.77
N THR A 81 9.18 -25.88 -0.54
CA THR A 81 8.33 -26.89 0.08
C THR A 81 7.92 -26.48 1.49
N ALA A 82 6.87 -27.10 2.02
CA ALA A 82 6.46 -26.89 3.41
C ALA A 82 7.55 -27.32 4.40
N ASP A 83 8.31 -28.37 4.07
CA ASP A 83 9.42 -28.85 4.90
C ASP A 83 10.57 -27.83 4.94
N ASP A 84 10.86 -27.16 3.80
CA ASP A 84 11.83 -26.07 3.79
C ASP A 84 11.37 -24.92 4.70
N ALA A 85 10.08 -24.56 4.62
CA ALA A 85 9.51 -23.52 5.46
C ALA A 85 9.57 -23.90 6.95
N MET A 86 9.29 -25.15 7.29
CA MET A 86 9.34 -25.63 8.66
C MET A 86 10.78 -25.66 9.22
N ARG A 87 11.77 -26.01 8.38
CA ARG A 87 13.20 -25.95 8.76
C ARG A 87 13.71 -24.54 8.95
N LEU A 88 13.29 -23.62 8.04
CA LEU A 88 13.71 -22.23 8.10
C LEU A 88 13.04 -21.46 9.24
N CYS A 89 11.77 -21.77 9.51
CA CYS A 89 10.91 -21.08 10.47
C CYS A 89 10.31 -22.06 11.48
N PRO A 90 11.11 -22.74 12.32
CA PRO A 90 10.58 -23.67 13.32
C PRO A 90 9.59 -22.97 14.26
N PRO A 91 8.51 -23.64 14.69
CA PRO A 91 7.57 -23.06 15.66
C PRO A 91 8.28 -22.52 16.90
N GLY A 92 7.95 -21.28 17.29
CA GLY A 92 8.54 -20.61 18.45
C GLY A 92 9.87 -19.89 18.17
N SER A 93 10.45 -20.03 16.97
CA SER A 93 11.66 -19.30 16.60
C SER A 93 11.38 -17.84 16.27
N ARG A 94 12.45 -17.03 16.28
CA ARG A 94 12.42 -15.64 15.81
C ARG A 94 12.02 -15.56 14.33
N GLU A 95 12.55 -16.45 13.53
CA GLU A 95 12.28 -16.58 12.09
C GLU A 95 10.80 -16.87 11.83
N ASN A 96 10.19 -17.75 12.63
CA ASN A 96 8.75 -18.00 12.56
C ASN A 96 7.93 -16.75 12.94
N THR A 97 8.39 -16.02 13.96
CA THR A 97 7.76 -14.75 14.35
C THR A 97 7.81 -13.73 13.20
N TYR A 98 8.97 -13.56 12.58
CA TYR A 98 9.15 -12.65 11.45
C TYR A 98 8.28 -13.02 10.24
N MET A 99 8.30 -14.31 9.86
CA MET A 99 7.45 -14.81 8.78
C MET A 99 5.97 -14.48 9.05
N ARG A 100 5.49 -14.78 10.25
CA ARG A 100 4.09 -14.52 10.65
C ARG A 100 3.76 -13.01 10.66
N MET A 101 4.68 -12.15 11.11
CA MET A 101 4.48 -10.70 11.09
C MET A 101 4.30 -10.19 9.65
N VAL A 102 5.18 -10.59 8.74
CA VAL A 102 5.15 -10.13 7.35
C VAL A 102 3.92 -10.65 6.61
N VAL A 103 3.69 -11.95 6.66
CA VAL A 103 2.58 -12.57 5.93
C VAL A 103 1.24 -12.16 6.54
N GLY A 104 1.14 -12.08 7.88
CA GLY A 104 -0.06 -11.61 8.57
C GLY A 104 -0.39 -10.16 8.27
N TYR A 105 0.62 -9.29 8.21
CA TYR A 105 0.43 -7.90 7.81
C TYR A 105 -0.19 -7.80 6.41
N TRP A 106 0.38 -8.46 5.41
CA TRP A 106 -0.12 -8.40 4.04
C TRP A 106 -1.46 -9.11 3.83
N GLU A 107 -1.74 -10.18 4.57
CA GLU A 107 -3.07 -10.81 4.58
C GLU A 107 -4.14 -9.87 5.15
N MET A 108 -3.82 -9.13 6.23
CA MET A 108 -4.70 -8.10 6.79
C MET A 108 -4.94 -6.96 5.80
N VAL A 109 -3.88 -6.41 5.20
CA VAL A 109 -3.99 -5.34 4.19
C VAL A 109 -4.83 -5.79 3.01
N ALA A 110 -4.58 -6.99 2.48
CA ALA A 110 -5.37 -7.57 1.40
C ALA A 110 -6.85 -7.76 1.81
N SER A 111 -7.11 -8.18 3.04
CA SER A 111 -8.47 -8.30 3.57
C SER A 111 -9.22 -6.96 3.61
N ILE A 112 -8.52 -5.87 3.96
CA ILE A 112 -9.05 -4.51 3.96
C ILE A 112 -9.35 -4.05 2.53
N ALA A 113 -8.40 -4.24 1.60
CA ALA A 113 -8.55 -3.88 0.19
C ALA A 113 -9.68 -4.66 -0.49
N ASN A 114 -9.78 -5.98 -0.22
CA ASN A 114 -10.84 -6.83 -0.76
C ASN A 114 -12.26 -6.42 -0.34
N ARG A 115 -12.38 -5.63 0.72
CA ARG A 115 -13.66 -5.06 1.20
C ARG A 115 -13.94 -3.66 0.63
N GLY A 116 -13.09 -3.14 -0.25
CA GLY A 116 -13.24 -1.81 -0.84
C GLY A 116 -12.99 -0.67 0.14
N LEU A 117 -12.32 -0.93 1.27
CA LEU A 117 -11.99 0.09 2.27
C LEU A 117 -10.75 0.91 1.87
N ILE A 118 -10.04 0.50 0.83
CA ILE A 118 -8.95 1.21 0.18
C ILE A 118 -9.31 1.37 -1.30
N ASP A 119 -8.99 2.50 -1.90
CA ASP A 119 -9.04 2.64 -3.36
C ASP A 119 -7.96 1.73 -3.96
N GLU A 120 -8.40 0.76 -4.77
CA GLU A 120 -7.54 -0.32 -5.25
C GLU A 120 -6.59 0.16 -6.35
N ASP A 121 -7.04 1.07 -7.22
CA ASP A 121 -6.20 1.62 -8.28
C ASP A 121 -5.04 2.41 -7.69
N LEU A 122 -5.33 3.35 -6.76
CA LEU A 122 -4.31 4.10 -6.04
C LEU A 122 -3.35 3.19 -5.26
N PHE A 123 -3.86 2.12 -4.65
CA PHE A 123 -3.03 1.18 -3.93
C PHE A 123 -2.11 0.38 -4.85
N PHE A 124 -2.61 -0.06 -6.00
CA PHE A 124 -1.81 -0.80 -7.00
C PHE A 124 -0.73 0.06 -7.65
N GLU A 125 -1.00 1.34 -7.86
CA GLU A 125 -0.01 2.31 -8.36
C GLU A 125 1.17 2.50 -7.41
N THR A 126 0.91 2.47 -6.11
CA THR A 126 1.87 2.89 -5.08
C THR A 126 2.50 1.75 -4.29
N SER A 127 2.00 0.52 -4.42
CA SER A 127 2.45 -0.62 -3.63
C SER A 127 2.68 -1.87 -4.48
N GLY A 128 3.81 -2.52 -4.29
CA GLY A 128 4.17 -3.75 -5.00
C GLY A 128 4.72 -4.85 -4.10
N GLU A 129 5.00 -4.56 -2.83
CA GLU A 129 5.62 -5.51 -1.91
C GLU A 129 4.72 -6.70 -1.58
N GLN A 130 3.39 -6.49 -1.49
CA GLN A 130 2.43 -7.57 -1.28
C GLN A 130 2.55 -8.69 -2.32
N TRP A 131 2.80 -8.33 -3.57
CA TRP A 131 3.01 -9.30 -4.64
C TRP A 131 4.33 -10.05 -4.46
N MET A 132 5.39 -9.38 -4.02
CA MET A 132 6.68 -10.02 -3.74
C MET A 132 6.56 -11.05 -2.60
N VAL A 133 5.83 -10.70 -1.54
CA VAL A 133 5.55 -11.62 -0.42
C VAL A 133 4.68 -12.79 -0.90
N TRP A 134 3.66 -12.52 -1.70
CA TRP A 134 2.80 -13.54 -2.29
C TRP A 134 3.60 -14.57 -3.11
N GLU A 135 4.47 -14.12 -4.00
CA GLU A 135 5.30 -15.01 -4.82
C GLU A 135 6.27 -15.88 -3.99
N GLN A 136 6.62 -15.43 -2.78
CA GLN A 136 7.42 -16.23 -1.84
C GLN A 136 6.59 -17.25 -1.05
N VAL A 137 5.34 -16.95 -0.74
CA VAL A 137 4.42 -17.82 0.01
C VAL A 137 3.71 -18.83 -0.88
N LYS A 138 3.42 -18.47 -2.11
CA LYS A 138 2.67 -19.27 -3.09
C LYS A 138 3.13 -20.74 -3.21
N PRO A 139 4.44 -21.07 -3.24
CA PRO A 139 4.90 -22.46 -3.36
C PRO A 139 4.47 -23.37 -2.21
N VAL A 140 4.28 -22.84 -1.01
CA VAL A 140 3.94 -23.61 0.19
C VAL A 140 2.46 -23.54 0.58
N LEU A 141 1.67 -22.73 -0.12
CA LEU A 141 0.30 -22.43 0.23
C LEU A 141 -0.61 -23.67 0.30
N ALA A 142 -0.54 -24.55 -0.70
CA ALA A 142 -1.38 -25.75 -0.76
C ALA A 142 -1.11 -26.68 0.42
N ALA A 143 0.16 -26.88 0.75
CA ALA A 143 0.56 -27.69 1.90
C ALA A 143 0.09 -27.08 3.24
N TRP A 144 0.20 -25.75 3.40
CA TRP A 144 -0.29 -25.08 4.60
C TRP A 144 -1.83 -25.14 4.71
N ARG A 145 -2.57 -25.01 3.62
CA ARG A 145 -4.03 -25.18 3.62
C ARG A 145 -4.44 -26.58 4.08
N THR A 146 -3.73 -27.59 3.62
CA THR A 146 -3.93 -28.97 4.07
C THR A 146 -3.59 -29.14 5.54
N MET A 147 -2.43 -28.63 5.97
CA MET A 147 -1.96 -28.75 7.35
C MET A 147 -2.88 -28.05 8.36
N PHE A 148 -3.40 -26.88 8.02
CA PHE A 148 -4.33 -26.12 8.87
C PHE A 148 -5.80 -26.52 8.67
N GLY A 149 -6.11 -27.43 7.74
CA GLY A 149 -7.48 -27.83 7.43
C GLY A 149 -8.37 -26.67 6.93
N SER A 150 -7.77 -25.63 6.33
CA SER A 150 -8.50 -24.42 5.97
C SER A 150 -8.07 -23.84 4.63
N GLN A 151 -9.01 -23.75 3.69
CA GLN A 151 -8.80 -23.04 2.42
C GLN A 151 -8.74 -21.53 2.57
N LYS A 152 -9.04 -21.00 3.76
CA LYS A 152 -8.98 -19.57 4.07
C LYS A 152 -7.57 -19.06 4.38
N VAL A 153 -6.60 -19.96 4.54
CA VAL A 153 -5.20 -19.58 4.76
C VAL A 153 -4.70 -18.74 3.57
N PHE A 154 -4.38 -17.47 3.84
CA PHE A 154 -3.91 -16.45 2.88
C PHE A 154 -4.80 -16.28 1.65
N ALA A 155 -6.13 -16.50 1.80
CA ALA A 155 -7.08 -16.36 0.72
C ALA A 155 -7.29 -14.90 0.31
N ASN A 156 -7.17 -13.94 1.23
CA ASN A 156 -7.28 -12.53 0.88
C ASN A 156 -6.08 -12.06 0.07
N MET A 157 -4.87 -12.46 0.45
CA MET A 157 -3.66 -12.10 -0.29
C MET A 157 -3.65 -12.74 -1.68
N GLU A 158 -4.09 -13.99 -1.80
CA GLU A 158 -4.26 -14.65 -3.10
C GLU A 158 -5.17 -13.88 -4.03
N GLU A 159 -6.37 -13.53 -3.56
CA GLU A 159 -7.37 -12.80 -4.34
C GLU A 159 -6.90 -11.40 -4.72
N HIS A 160 -6.33 -10.68 -3.76
CA HIS A 160 -5.79 -9.34 -3.97
C HIS A 160 -4.64 -9.35 -5.01
N CYS A 161 -3.71 -10.29 -4.91
CA CYS A 161 -2.60 -10.38 -5.85
C CYS A 161 -3.03 -10.82 -7.26
N LYS A 162 -4.08 -11.64 -7.39
CA LYS A 162 -4.68 -11.94 -8.70
C LYS A 162 -5.22 -10.67 -9.37
N ARG A 163 -5.90 -9.79 -8.62
CA ARG A 163 -6.39 -8.52 -9.16
C ARG A 163 -5.26 -7.56 -9.49
N LEU A 164 -4.23 -7.49 -8.65
CA LEU A 164 -3.03 -6.69 -8.95
C LEU A 164 -2.35 -7.16 -10.24
N GLU A 165 -2.22 -8.46 -10.47
CA GLU A 165 -1.66 -9.00 -11.71
C GLU A 165 -2.53 -8.65 -12.93
N ALA A 166 -3.85 -8.73 -12.82
CA ALA A 166 -4.78 -8.35 -13.88
C ALA A 166 -4.72 -6.83 -14.16
N TRP A 167 -4.64 -6.02 -13.11
CA TRP A 167 -4.49 -4.57 -13.23
C TRP A 167 -3.19 -4.19 -13.93
N ARG A 168 -2.07 -4.81 -13.56
CA ARG A 168 -0.77 -4.62 -14.22
C ARG A 168 -0.80 -5.00 -15.69
N GLU A 169 -1.41 -6.13 -16.01
CA GLU A 169 -1.51 -6.59 -17.41
C GLU A 169 -2.35 -5.63 -18.26
N LYS A 170 -3.39 -5.03 -17.68
CA LYS A 170 -4.21 -4.01 -18.35
C LYS A 170 -3.42 -2.72 -18.64
N HIS A 171 -2.62 -2.23 -17.66
CA HIS A 171 -1.93 -0.94 -17.76
C HIS A 171 -0.51 -1.05 -18.36
N SER A 172 0.12 -2.21 -18.26
CA SER A 172 1.48 -2.48 -18.74
C SER A 172 1.62 -3.94 -19.15
N PRO A 173 1.12 -4.33 -20.33
CA PRO A 173 1.14 -5.72 -20.81
C PRO A 173 2.55 -6.32 -20.75
N GLY A 174 2.66 -7.55 -20.22
CA GLY A 174 3.93 -8.26 -20.06
C GLY A 174 4.74 -7.87 -18.83
N SER A 175 4.31 -6.89 -18.04
CA SER A 175 5.05 -6.45 -16.85
C SER A 175 5.15 -7.53 -15.77
N ASN A 176 4.12 -8.36 -15.60
CA ASN A 176 4.12 -9.46 -14.63
C ASN A 176 5.22 -10.49 -14.96
N GLU A 177 5.38 -10.85 -16.24
CA GLU A 177 6.44 -11.77 -16.68
C GLU A 177 7.82 -11.15 -16.50
N ALA A 178 8.00 -9.90 -16.89
CA ALA A 178 9.25 -9.15 -16.71
C ALA A 178 9.66 -9.09 -15.22
N MET A 179 8.71 -8.83 -14.32
CA MET A 179 8.97 -8.82 -12.87
C MET A 179 9.35 -10.20 -12.32
N ARG A 180 8.69 -11.28 -12.77
CA ARG A 180 9.07 -12.65 -12.37
C ARG A 180 10.46 -13.01 -12.86
N LYS A 181 10.81 -12.65 -14.08
CA LYS A 181 12.14 -12.86 -14.66
C LYS A 181 13.22 -12.10 -13.88
N LEU A 182 13.02 -10.81 -13.64
CA LEU A 182 13.91 -9.98 -12.83
C LEU A 182 14.12 -10.56 -11.43
N ARG A 183 13.03 -10.97 -10.77
CA ARG A 183 13.09 -11.60 -9.44
C ARG A 183 13.92 -12.89 -9.46
N ALA A 184 13.74 -13.75 -10.46
CA ALA A 184 14.50 -14.99 -10.60
C ALA A 184 16.00 -14.70 -10.79
N GLU A 185 16.36 -13.72 -11.60
CA GLU A 185 17.75 -13.30 -11.82
C GLU A 185 18.38 -12.74 -10.53
N MET A 186 17.65 -11.89 -9.77
CA MET A 186 18.11 -11.37 -8.49
C MET A 186 18.36 -12.48 -7.46
N MET A 187 17.46 -13.46 -7.39
CA MET A 187 17.61 -14.62 -6.50
C MET A 187 18.83 -15.46 -6.88
N GLN A 188 19.07 -15.69 -8.16
CA GLN A 188 20.22 -16.44 -8.63
C GLN A 188 21.54 -15.72 -8.27
N ARG A 189 21.61 -14.41 -8.47
CA ARG A 189 22.79 -13.60 -8.09
C ARG A 189 23.04 -13.64 -6.58
N ALA A 190 22.00 -13.56 -5.76
CA ALA A 190 22.12 -13.63 -4.31
C ALA A 190 22.65 -15.00 -3.83
N GLN A 191 22.22 -16.09 -4.47
CA GLN A 191 22.71 -17.44 -4.17
C GLN A 191 24.19 -17.61 -4.56
N THR A 192 24.58 -17.11 -5.73
CA THR A 192 25.98 -17.17 -6.20
C THR A 192 26.91 -16.37 -5.30
N GLY A 193 26.49 -15.17 -4.88
CA GLY A 193 27.26 -14.34 -3.94
C GLY A 193 27.43 -14.98 -2.56
N LYS A 194 26.40 -15.64 -2.02
CA LYS A 194 26.48 -16.39 -0.76
C LYS A 194 27.44 -17.60 -0.87
N ALA A 195 27.40 -18.32 -2.00
CA ALA A 195 28.27 -19.45 -2.22
C ALA A 195 29.76 -19.04 -2.31
N GLN A 196 30.04 -17.91 -2.99
CA GLN A 196 31.42 -17.36 -3.07
C GLN A 196 31.93 -16.86 -1.72
N ALA A 197 31.08 -16.22 -0.90
CA ALA A 197 31.44 -15.75 0.43
C ALA A 197 31.70 -16.90 1.43
N ALA A 198 31.09 -18.07 1.21
CA ALA A 198 31.29 -19.26 2.06
C ALA A 198 32.55 -20.08 1.67
N SER A 199 33.13 -19.83 0.49
CA SER A 199 34.33 -20.51 -0.02
C SER A 199 35.65 -19.73 0.20
N ASN A 200 35.57 -18.54 0.76
CA ASN A 200 36.68 -17.70 1.20
C ASN A 200 36.80 -17.67 2.73
#